data_5a1d02b7904e7125ed8d39caf39aa052
#
_entry.id   5a1d02b7904e7125ed8d39caf39aa052
#
_cell.length_a   1.000
_cell.length_b   1.000
_cell.length_c   1.000
_cell.angle_alpha   90.00
_cell.angle_beta   90.00
_cell.angle_gamma   90.00
#
_symmetry.space_group_name_H-M   'P 1'
#
loop_
_entity.id
_entity.type
_entity.pdbx_description
1 polymer ?
#
loop_
_entity_poly.entity_id
_entity_poly.type
_entity_poly.pdbx_seq_one_letter_code
_entity_poly.pdbx_strand_id
1 'polypeptide(L)'
;MADEVDIAIVGGGPAGAALAIRLATLGYATAVLERRPWPEWHACGVFSSPRTRARLIDLGFTASEVASLNRPISALALRTAGGVTCRLEYRHGHACGFDRVRLDAALLDAARRAGADVRTGVVVRSVFLDAGQGRRRLRISPVTIAGDRGRTEAPHELGARVVVGADGGSSVVARAAGVHRVRAWFRRMGVTFHRVDPSAATEGTPMEGSFFFGRGWYVGIAPVPGALVNVGMVLPYGQARHDPLAFADMALANVATSEGWHASPNADRPAIAGRLEHHAARVAGEGWLLVGDAIGFVDPLSGEGLQRALVSSELAAEHVARMLRGDASAAADYDRHVKHRFAGKNVLSCMLQLFLWQPAAFDYALRRLAARPELRDELTLVLTDQQRASTALSPAFLARLMRP
;
A
#
# COMPACT_ATOMS: atom_id res chain seq x y z
N MET A 1 33.25 6.54 -15.94
CA MET A 1 32.91 7.40 -14.78
C MET A 1 31.75 6.71 -14.07
N ALA A 2 31.71 6.65 -12.74
CA ALA A 2 30.57 6.14 -12.03
C ALA A 2 29.34 7.01 -12.36
N ASP A 3 28.19 6.36 -12.60
CA ASP A 3 26.92 7.04 -12.81
C ASP A 3 26.50 7.72 -11.49
N GLU A 4 26.21 9.00 -11.51
CA GLU A 4 26.01 9.79 -10.28
C GLU A 4 24.73 10.61 -10.34
N VAL A 5 23.98 10.59 -9.24
CA VAL A 5 22.74 11.36 -9.06
C VAL A 5 22.70 12.04 -7.68
N ASP A 6 21.80 12.98 -7.48
CA ASP A 6 21.51 13.51 -6.13
C ASP A 6 20.76 12.47 -5.31
N ILE A 7 19.74 11.82 -5.90
CA ILE A 7 18.87 10.90 -5.21
C ILE A 7 18.72 9.60 -6.01
N ALA A 8 18.97 8.45 -5.35
CA ALA A 8 18.60 7.14 -5.87
C ALA A 8 17.39 6.59 -5.10
N ILE A 9 16.28 6.38 -5.80
CA ILE A 9 15.04 5.79 -5.25
C ILE A 9 14.99 4.33 -5.65
N VAL A 10 15.03 3.43 -4.70
CA VAL A 10 14.94 1.98 -4.90
C VAL A 10 13.48 1.57 -4.81
N GLY A 11 12.89 1.18 -5.95
CA GLY A 11 11.49 0.81 -6.12
C GLY A 11 10.65 1.90 -6.81
N GLY A 12 10.01 1.53 -7.92
CA GLY A 12 9.15 2.37 -8.75
C GLY A 12 7.64 2.24 -8.45
N GLY A 13 7.27 1.68 -7.30
CA GLY A 13 5.88 1.67 -6.84
C GLY A 13 5.35 3.07 -6.51
N PRO A 14 4.06 3.20 -6.08
CA PRO A 14 3.44 4.50 -5.87
C PRO A 14 4.22 5.46 -4.97
N ALA A 15 4.88 4.95 -3.92
CA ALA A 15 5.69 5.79 -3.02
C ALA A 15 6.94 6.34 -3.71
N GLY A 16 7.68 5.49 -4.43
CA GLY A 16 8.89 5.89 -5.13
C GLY A 16 8.61 6.79 -6.32
N ALA A 17 7.62 6.47 -7.14
CA ALA A 17 7.23 7.27 -8.29
C ALA A 17 6.69 8.65 -7.86
N ALA A 18 5.83 8.71 -6.85
CA ALA A 18 5.31 9.99 -6.31
C ALA A 18 6.43 10.86 -5.72
N LEU A 19 7.40 10.25 -5.04
CA LEU A 19 8.57 10.98 -4.53
C LEU A 19 9.45 11.49 -5.68
N ALA A 20 9.66 10.66 -6.70
CA ALA A 20 10.46 11.05 -7.87
C ALA A 20 9.83 12.23 -8.61
N ILE A 21 8.49 12.24 -8.81
CA ILE A 21 7.79 13.39 -9.38
C ILE A 21 8.12 14.67 -8.61
N ARG A 22 7.97 14.65 -7.29
CA ARG A 22 8.20 15.81 -6.43
C ARG A 22 9.64 16.31 -6.47
N LEU A 23 10.61 15.40 -6.37
CA LEU A 23 12.04 15.76 -6.32
C LEU A 23 12.56 16.22 -7.68
N ALA A 24 12.18 15.55 -8.77
CA ALA A 24 12.55 15.97 -10.12
C ALA A 24 11.94 17.35 -10.48
N THR A 25 10.68 17.61 -10.08
CA THR A 25 10.05 18.94 -10.23
C THR A 25 10.81 20.03 -9.46
N LEU A 26 11.46 19.68 -8.34
CA LEU A 26 12.34 20.61 -7.60
C LEU A 26 13.73 20.76 -8.23
N GLY A 27 14.03 20.09 -9.36
CA GLY A 27 15.27 20.18 -10.11
C GLY A 27 16.40 19.27 -9.62
N TYR A 28 16.14 18.31 -8.72
CA TYR A 28 17.15 17.38 -8.26
C TYR A 28 17.36 16.22 -9.26
N ALA A 29 18.62 15.87 -9.52
CA ALA A 29 18.98 14.70 -10.32
C ALA A 29 18.52 13.41 -9.61
N THR A 30 17.39 12.86 -10.04
CA THR A 30 16.68 11.77 -9.37
C THR A 30 16.63 10.53 -10.25
N ALA A 31 17.17 9.40 -9.78
CA ALA A 31 17.03 8.10 -10.44
C ALA A 31 16.04 7.21 -9.68
N VAL A 32 15.15 6.54 -10.41
CA VAL A 32 14.25 5.49 -9.91
C VAL A 32 14.71 4.14 -10.43
N LEU A 33 14.96 3.19 -9.55
CA LEU A 33 15.45 1.85 -9.87
C LEU A 33 14.35 0.83 -9.61
N GLU A 34 13.64 0.40 -10.66
CA GLU A 34 12.54 -0.57 -10.55
C GLU A 34 12.95 -1.92 -11.12
N ARG A 35 12.79 -2.97 -10.33
CA ARG A 35 13.19 -4.34 -10.72
C ARG A 35 12.31 -4.93 -11.82
N ARG A 36 11.03 -4.57 -11.88
CA ARG A 36 10.14 -5.03 -12.94
C ARG A 36 10.47 -4.30 -14.24
N PRO A 37 10.51 -5.01 -15.36
CA PRO A 37 10.76 -4.36 -16.66
C PRO A 37 9.59 -3.43 -17.05
N TRP A 38 8.37 -3.76 -16.59
CA TRP A 38 7.16 -2.99 -16.84
C TRP A 38 6.20 -3.11 -15.66
N PRO A 39 5.32 -2.11 -15.40
CA PRO A 39 4.26 -2.27 -14.42
C PRO A 39 3.40 -3.49 -14.72
N GLU A 40 3.28 -4.38 -13.75
CA GLU A 40 2.54 -5.63 -13.82
C GLU A 40 1.73 -5.86 -12.55
N TRP A 41 0.71 -6.72 -12.64
CA TRP A 41 -0.10 -7.07 -11.50
C TRP A 41 0.73 -7.73 -10.39
N HIS A 42 0.52 -7.29 -9.18
CA HIS A 42 1.14 -7.85 -7.97
C HIS A 42 0.16 -7.80 -6.80
N ALA A 43 0.43 -8.60 -5.77
CA ALA A 43 -0.43 -8.67 -4.60
C ALA A 43 -0.64 -7.30 -3.96
N CYS A 44 -1.85 -6.77 -4.10
CA CYS A 44 -2.28 -5.48 -3.61
C CYS A 44 -3.79 -5.45 -3.39
N GLY A 45 -4.22 -4.84 -2.29
CA GLY A 45 -5.58 -4.35 -2.18
C GLY A 45 -5.71 -3.05 -2.98
N VAL A 46 -6.61 -3.05 -3.95
CA VAL A 46 -6.81 -1.92 -4.87
C VAL A 46 -7.61 -0.78 -4.25
N PHE A 47 -8.27 -1.06 -3.11
CA PHE A 47 -9.11 -0.10 -2.40
C PHE A 47 -8.28 1.02 -1.77
N SER A 48 -8.78 2.24 -1.88
CA SER A 48 -8.16 3.41 -1.26
C SER A 48 -9.17 4.47 -0.82
N SER A 49 -8.76 5.30 0.11
CA SER A 49 -9.60 6.36 0.67
C SER A 49 -9.93 7.46 -0.35
N PRO A 50 -10.99 8.25 -0.13
CA PRO A 50 -11.34 9.41 -0.98
C PRO A 50 -10.20 10.42 -1.14
N ARG A 51 -9.33 10.56 -0.13
CA ARG A 51 -8.19 11.49 -0.15
C ARG A 51 -7.10 11.14 -1.15
N THR A 52 -7.05 9.89 -1.58
CA THR A 52 -6.06 9.45 -2.59
C THR A 52 -6.22 10.17 -3.92
N ARG A 53 -7.48 10.43 -4.34
CA ARG A 53 -7.74 11.18 -5.58
C ARG A 53 -7.18 12.60 -5.51
N ALA A 54 -7.42 13.33 -4.42
CA ALA A 54 -6.88 14.67 -4.24
C ALA A 54 -5.35 14.67 -4.31
N ARG A 55 -4.67 13.70 -3.66
CA ARG A 55 -3.21 13.60 -3.70
C ARG A 55 -2.63 13.28 -5.07
N LEU A 56 -3.36 12.53 -5.90
CA LEU A 56 -2.95 12.33 -7.30
C LEU A 56 -3.09 13.62 -8.11
N ILE A 57 -4.13 14.42 -7.86
CA ILE A 57 -4.29 15.75 -8.47
C ILE A 57 -3.17 16.68 -8.01
N ASP A 58 -2.80 16.68 -6.73
CA ASP A 58 -1.67 17.45 -6.20
C ASP A 58 -0.32 17.03 -6.81
N LEU A 59 -0.21 15.82 -7.36
CA LEU A 59 0.94 15.33 -8.13
C LEU A 59 0.91 15.75 -9.61
N GLY A 60 -0.10 16.49 -10.05
CA GLY A 60 -0.23 17.00 -11.41
C GLY A 60 -1.12 16.16 -12.34
N PHE A 61 -1.82 15.13 -11.82
CA PHE A 61 -2.83 14.42 -12.62
C PHE A 61 -4.09 15.25 -12.73
N THR A 62 -4.72 15.24 -13.91
CA THR A 62 -6.04 15.83 -14.11
C THR A 62 -7.12 15.00 -13.43
N ALA A 63 -8.26 15.62 -13.12
CA ALA A 63 -9.41 14.91 -12.55
C ALA A 63 -9.91 13.79 -13.48
N SER A 64 -9.83 13.98 -14.79
CA SER A 64 -10.22 12.99 -15.81
C SER A 64 -9.27 11.79 -15.83
N GLU A 65 -7.95 12.01 -15.78
CA GLU A 65 -6.97 10.94 -15.70
C GLU A 65 -7.20 10.10 -14.43
N VAL A 66 -7.35 10.75 -13.26
CA VAL A 66 -7.63 10.04 -12.01
C VAL A 66 -8.94 9.26 -12.10
N ALA A 67 -9.99 9.82 -12.69
CA ALA A 67 -11.28 9.15 -12.87
C ALA A 67 -11.16 7.88 -13.73
N SER A 68 -10.36 7.92 -14.82
CA SER A 68 -10.15 6.77 -15.70
C SER A 68 -9.36 5.63 -15.07
N LEU A 69 -8.63 5.88 -13.96
CA LEU A 69 -7.78 4.93 -13.26
C LEU A 69 -8.49 4.23 -12.09
N ASN A 70 -9.69 4.68 -11.73
CA ASN A 70 -10.38 4.15 -10.56
C ASN A 70 -11.88 3.95 -10.79
N ARG A 71 -12.46 3.06 -9.97
CA ARG A 71 -13.89 2.89 -9.81
C ARG A 71 -14.34 3.53 -8.50
N PRO A 72 -15.33 4.43 -8.49
CA PRO A 72 -15.84 5.00 -7.25
C PRO A 72 -16.61 3.95 -6.44
N ILE A 73 -16.39 3.95 -5.11
CA ILE A 73 -17.03 3.05 -4.15
C ILE A 73 -17.83 3.91 -3.18
N SER A 74 -19.16 3.72 -3.16
CA SER A 74 -20.09 4.52 -2.34
C SER A 74 -20.23 4.00 -0.90
N ALA A 75 -20.04 2.71 -0.70
CA ALA A 75 -20.17 2.05 0.59
C ALA A 75 -19.32 0.77 0.67
N LEU A 76 -19.12 0.30 1.90
CA LEU A 76 -18.61 -1.04 2.20
C LEU A 76 -19.65 -1.87 2.94
N ALA A 77 -19.99 -3.02 2.42
CA ALA A 77 -20.78 -4.04 3.11
C ALA A 77 -19.84 -4.94 3.93
N LEU A 78 -19.97 -4.93 5.25
CA LEU A 78 -19.23 -5.79 6.16
C LEU A 78 -20.11 -6.97 6.56
N ARG A 79 -19.60 -8.19 6.41
CA ARG A 79 -20.33 -9.43 6.74
C ARG A 79 -19.42 -10.35 7.54
N THR A 80 -19.95 -11.04 8.53
CA THR A 80 -19.20 -12.04 9.30
C THR A 80 -19.74 -13.45 9.07
N ALA A 81 -18.92 -14.45 9.35
CA ALA A 81 -19.33 -15.85 9.33
C ALA A 81 -20.48 -16.14 10.35
N GLY A 82 -20.64 -15.30 11.37
CA GLY A 82 -21.77 -15.34 12.31
C GLY A 82 -23.07 -14.69 11.78
N GLY A 83 -23.12 -14.30 10.49
CA GLY A 83 -24.30 -13.72 9.85
C GLY A 83 -24.58 -12.25 10.20
N VAL A 84 -23.66 -11.57 10.86
CA VAL A 84 -23.82 -10.14 11.18
C VAL A 84 -23.44 -9.31 9.94
N THR A 85 -24.27 -8.29 9.65
CA THR A 85 -24.02 -7.35 8.55
C THR A 85 -23.99 -5.92 9.05
N CYS A 86 -23.12 -5.10 8.47
CA CYS A 86 -23.05 -3.67 8.70
C CYS A 86 -22.64 -2.97 7.42
N ARG A 87 -23.26 -1.85 7.07
CA ARG A 87 -22.93 -1.07 5.88
C ARG A 87 -22.33 0.27 6.28
N LEU A 88 -21.10 0.53 5.79
CA LEU A 88 -20.39 1.79 5.99
C LEU A 88 -20.56 2.65 4.73
N GLU A 89 -21.22 3.79 4.86
CA GLU A 89 -21.47 4.73 3.75
C GLU A 89 -20.40 5.81 3.68
N TYR A 90 -19.92 6.10 2.48
CA TYR A 90 -18.96 7.20 2.22
C TYR A 90 -19.70 8.49 1.88
N ARG A 91 -20.23 9.18 2.89
CA ARG A 91 -21.05 10.39 2.72
C ARG A 91 -20.23 11.62 2.30
N HIS A 92 -18.93 11.61 2.54
CA HIS A 92 -18.01 12.72 2.26
C HIS A 92 -17.00 12.36 1.14
N GLY A 93 -17.51 11.94 0.00
CA GLY A 93 -16.73 11.50 -1.14
C GLY A 93 -16.58 9.98 -1.20
N HIS A 94 -16.46 9.46 -2.42
CA HIS A 94 -16.35 8.02 -2.66
C HIS A 94 -14.94 7.51 -2.40
N ALA A 95 -14.83 6.33 -1.80
CA ALA A 95 -13.60 5.54 -1.86
C ALA A 95 -13.33 5.09 -3.30
N CYS A 96 -12.18 4.52 -3.56
CA CYS A 96 -11.72 4.18 -4.91
C CYS A 96 -11.19 2.76 -4.97
N GLY A 97 -11.58 2.02 -6.00
CA GLY A 97 -10.89 0.82 -6.43
C GLY A 97 -10.02 1.14 -7.64
N PHE A 98 -8.70 1.12 -7.48
CA PHE A 98 -7.76 1.49 -8.54
C PHE A 98 -7.36 0.31 -9.41
N ASP A 99 -7.28 0.52 -10.73
CA ASP A 99 -6.48 -0.33 -11.60
C ASP A 99 -4.99 -0.04 -11.31
N ARG A 100 -4.36 -0.94 -10.59
CA ARG A 100 -2.99 -0.75 -10.08
C ARG A 100 -1.94 -0.85 -11.17
N VAL A 101 -2.17 -1.63 -12.21
CA VAL A 101 -1.23 -1.71 -13.34
C VAL A 101 -1.19 -0.38 -14.08
N ARG A 102 -2.38 0.17 -14.40
CA ARG A 102 -2.48 1.46 -15.08
C ARG A 102 -2.04 2.62 -14.19
N LEU A 103 -2.37 2.61 -12.90
CA LEU A 103 -1.94 3.65 -11.96
C LEU A 103 -0.43 3.67 -11.80
N ASP A 104 0.20 2.50 -11.59
CA ASP A 104 1.65 2.41 -11.40
C ASP A 104 2.40 2.84 -12.67
N ALA A 105 1.89 2.48 -13.87
CA ALA A 105 2.40 2.97 -15.15
C ALA A 105 2.30 4.49 -15.25
N ALA A 106 1.12 5.05 -14.98
CA ALA A 106 0.88 6.49 -15.07
C ALA A 106 1.77 7.30 -14.11
N LEU A 107 2.02 6.78 -12.90
CA LEU A 107 2.93 7.41 -11.93
C LEU A 107 4.38 7.39 -12.41
N LEU A 108 4.87 6.28 -12.98
CA LEU A 108 6.23 6.21 -13.52
C LEU A 108 6.40 7.13 -14.74
N ASP A 109 5.39 7.21 -15.62
CA ASP A 109 5.41 8.12 -16.76
C ASP A 109 5.36 9.59 -16.33
N ALA A 110 4.59 9.90 -15.28
CA ALA A 110 4.61 11.24 -14.69
C ALA A 110 5.99 11.58 -14.08
N ALA A 111 6.67 10.61 -13.45
CA ALA A 111 8.03 10.80 -12.95
C ALA A 111 9.02 11.08 -14.08
N ARG A 112 8.92 10.37 -15.23
CA ARG A 112 9.72 10.65 -16.43
C ARG A 112 9.46 12.05 -16.97
N ARG A 113 8.18 12.43 -17.10
CA ARG A 113 7.81 13.79 -17.56
C ARG A 113 8.32 14.89 -16.61
N ALA A 114 8.43 14.62 -15.32
CA ALA A 114 9.01 15.53 -14.35
C ALA A 114 10.55 15.63 -14.42
N GLY A 115 11.21 14.78 -15.24
CA GLY A 115 12.66 14.78 -15.43
C GLY A 115 13.41 13.73 -14.60
N ALA A 116 12.72 12.79 -13.95
CA ALA A 116 13.38 11.67 -13.27
C ALA A 116 13.91 10.64 -14.26
N ASP A 117 15.10 10.11 -14.00
CA ASP A 117 15.69 8.98 -14.73
C ASP A 117 15.07 7.67 -14.20
N VAL A 118 14.06 7.15 -14.90
CA VAL A 118 13.33 5.94 -14.49
C VAL A 118 13.88 4.72 -15.21
N ARG A 119 14.63 3.90 -14.48
CA ARG A 119 15.26 2.66 -14.97
C ARG A 119 14.41 1.46 -14.51
N THR A 120 13.70 0.84 -15.44
CA THR A 120 12.94 -0.39 -15.20
C THR A 120 13.76 -1.63 -15.61
N GLY A 121 13.45 -2.80 -15.05
CA GLY A 121 14.24 -4.01 -15.27
C GLY A 121 15.62 -3.98 -14.57
N VAL A 122 15.76 -3.17 -13.52
CA VAL A 122 17.05 -3.01 -12.79
C VAL A 122 16.91 -3.46 -11.34
N VAL A 123 17.71 -4.45 -10.96
CA VAL A 123 17.77 -4.95 -9.57
C VAL A 123 18.88 -4.26 -8.79
N VAL A 124 18.53 -3.68 -7.66
CA VAL A 124 19.51 -3.24 -6.66
C VAL A 124 19.94 -4.45 -5.84
N ARG A 125 21.19 -4.89 -6.02
CA ARG A 125 21.76 -6.08 -5.36
C ARG A 125 22.25 -5.77 -3.95
N SER A 126 22.87 -4.61 -3.78
CA SER A 126 23.38 -4.15 -2.48
C SER A 126 23.38 -2.62 -2.41
N VAL A 127 23.31 -2.13 -1.20
CA VAL A 127 23.37 -0.69 -0.88
C VAL A 127 24.45 -0.50 0.18
N PHE A 128 25.39 0.40 -0.08
CA PHE A 128 26.46 0.79 0.83
C PHE A 128 26.15 2.19 1.34
N LEU A 129 25.75 2.29 2.59
CA LEU A 129 25.32 3.55 3.21
C LEU A 129 26.46 4.33 3.84
N ASP A 130 27.64 3.73 3.95
CA ASP A 130 28.85 4.43 4.42
C ASP A 130 29.26 5.48 3.39
N ALA A 131 29.32 6.71 3.82
CA ALA A 131 29.59 7.86 2.96
C ALA A 131 31.09 8.06 2.73
N GLY A 132 31.73 7.17 2.00
CA GLY A 132 33.03 7.49 1.39
C GLY A 132 32.85 8.70 0.47
N GLN A 133 33.56 9.80 0.73
CA GLN A 133 33.46 11.04 -0.06
C GLN A 133 32.05 11.67 -0.14
N GLY A 134 31.20 11.46 0.88
CA GLY A 134 29.85 12.04 0.94
C GLY A 134 28.79 11.39 0.05
N ARG A 135 29.09 10.25 -0.60
CA ARG A 135 28.17 9.54 -1.48
C ARG A 135 27.95 8.10 -1.04
N ARG A 136 26.71 7.65 -1.15
CA ARG A 136 26.27 6.26 -0.95
C ARG A 136 26.36 5.54 -2.29
N ARG A 137 26.67 4.23 -2.27
CA ARG A 137 26.83 3.44 -3.50
C ARG A 137 25.78 2.34 -3.54
N LEU A 138 25.21 2.14 -4.72
CA LEU A 138 24.29 1.05 -5.01
C LEU A 138 24.91 0.17 -6.10
N ARG A 139 24.97 -1.13 -5.85
CA ARG A 139 25.31 -2.11 -6.87
C ARG A 139 24.04 -2.53 -7.59
N ILE A 140 23.95 -2.18 -8.85
CA ILE A 140 22.77 -2.44 -9.70
C ILE A 140 23.14 -3.40 -10.83
N SER A 141 22.15 -4.18 -11.29
CA SER A 141 22.29 -5.03 -12.47
C SER A 141 20.95 -5.15 -13.18
N PRO A 142 20.93 -5.37 -14.49
CA PRO A 142 19.71 -5.73 -15.21
C PRO A 142 19.06 -6.99 -14.64
N VAL A 143 17.74 -7.10 -14.76
CA VAL A 143 17.01 -8.34 -14.46
C VAL A 143 17.24 -9.30 -15.63
N THR A 144 17.76 -10.48 -15.34
CA THR A 144 17.83 -11.56 -16.33
C THR A 144 16.43 -12.14 -16.51
N ILE A 145 15.82 -11.94 -17.68
CA ILE A 145 14.57 -12.59 -18.05
C ILE A 145 14.87 -14.02 -18.46
N ALA A 146 14.16 -14.99 -17.87
CA ALA A 146 14.33 -16.41 -18.23
C ALA A 146 14.03 -16.60 -19.73
N GLY A 147 15.02 -17.01 -20.50
CA GLY A 147 14.95 -17.19 -21.96
C GLY A 147 15.85 -16.26 -22.77
N ASP A 148 16.32 -15.17 -22.23
CA ASP A 148 17.28 -14.28 -22.88
C ASP A 148 18.71 -14.78 -22.60
N ARG A 149 19.26 -15.59 -23.51
CA ARG A 149 20.64 -16.13 -23.42
C ARG A 149 21.73 -15.14 -23.86
N GLY A 150 21.40 -13.88 -24.06
CA GLY A 150 22.32 -12.92 -24.59
C GLY A 150 22.34 -11.57 -23.91
N ARG A 151 23.21 -11.34 -22.97
CA ARG A 151 23.70 -10.13 -22.32
C ARG A 151 23.33 -10.04 -20.84
N THR A 152 24.02 -10.75 -20.02
CA THR A 152 24.25 -10.30 -18.62
C THR A 152 25.21 -9.11 -18.67
N GLU A 153 24.68 -7.91 -18.71
CA GLU A 153 25.51 -6.73 -18.43
C GLU A 153 26.10 -6.88 -17.02
N ALA A 154 27.37 -6.61 -16.90
CA ALA A 154 28.06 -6.70 -15.60
C ALA A 154 27.41 -5.72 -14.61
N PRO A 155 27.27 -6.11 -13.33
CA PRO A 155 26.81 -5.18 -12.31
C PRO A 155 27.70 -3.92 -12.31
N HIS A 156 27.07 -2.74 -12.26
CA HIS A 156 27.77 -1.47 -12.17
C HIS A 156 27.33 -0.69 -10.91
N GLU A 157 28.06 0.34 -10.56
CA GLU A 157 27.79 1.15 -9.39
C GLU A 157 27.12 2.46 -9.77
N LEU A 158 26.07 2.84 -9.01
CA LEU A 158 25.43 4.14 -9.01
C LEU A 158 25.78 4.85 -7.72
N GLY A 159 26.31 6.08 -7.81
CA GLY A 159 26.56 6.96 -6.69
C GLY A 159 25.38 7.90 -6.42
N ALA A 160 24.98 8.07 -5.15
CA ALA A 160 23.94 9.00 -4.76
C ALA A 160 24.27 9.74 -3.47
N ARG A 161 23.85 11.00 -3.34
CA ARG A 161 23.96 11.75 -2.09
C ARG A 161 22.92 11.27 -1.06
N VAL A 162 21.71 10.95 -1.52
CA VAL A 162 20.64 10.38 -0.69
C VAL A 162 20.09 9.12 -1.36
N VAL A 163 19.89 8.05 -0.58
CA VAL A 163 19.26 6.80 -1.01
C VAL A 163 17.89 6.66 -0.36
N VAL A 164 16.87 6.40 -1.15
CA VAL A 164 15.51 6.20 -0.66
C VAL A 164 15.05 4.76 -0.88
N GLY A 165 14.66 4.07 0.18
CA GLY A 165 13.99 2.77 0.11
C GLY A 165 12.49 2.94 -0.12
N ALA A 166 12.03 2.60 -1.33
CA ALA A 166 10.63 2.57 -1.75
C ALA A 166 10.24 1.18 -2.28
N ASP A 167 11.00 0.16 -1.93
CA ASP A 167 11.00 -1.20 -2.45
C ASP A 167 10.14 -2.17 -1.64
N GLY A 168 9.19 -1.62 -0.87
CA GLY A 168 8.16 -2.37 -0.16
C GLY A 168 8.68 -3.15 1.05
N GLY A 169 7.90 -4.14 1.48
CA GLY A 169 8.13 -4.85 2.76
C GLY A 169 9.43 -5.62 2.87
N SER A 170 10.10 -5.90 1.77
CA SER A 170 11.39 -6.59 1.74
C SER A 170 12.54 -5.63 1.39
N SER A 171 12.47 -4.40 1.84
CA SER A 171 13.40 -3.34 1.48
C SER A 171 14.87 -3.70 1.66
N VAL A 172 15.63 -3.60 0.55
CA VAL A 172 17.10 -3.79 0.58
C VAL A 172 17.77 -2.62 1.31
N VAL A 173 17.20 -1.41 1.21
CA VAL A 173 17.70 -0.23 1.92
C VAL A 173 17.51 -0.38 3.43
N ALA A 174 16.32 -0.82 3.88
CA ALA A 174 16.06 -1.06 5.30
C ALA A 174 16.96 -2.17 5.89
N ARG A 175 17.27 -3.20 5.09
CA ARG A 175 18.23 -4.25 5.49
C ARG A 175 19.67 -3.71 5.55
N ALA A 176 20.09 -2.95 4.55
CA ALA A 176 21.44 -2.35 4.53
C ALA A 176 21.63 -1.39 5.72
N ALA A 177 20.60 -0.65 6.09
CA ALA A 177 20.60 0.21 7.28
C ALA A 177 20.49 -0.56 8.62
N GLY A 178 20.30 -1.89 8.60
CA GLY A 178 20.13 -2.71 9.80
C GLY A 178 18.85 -2.43 10.59
N VAL A 179 17.85 -1.80 9.96
CA VAL A 179 16.62 -1.35 10.64
C VAL A 179 15.39 -2.22 10.35
N HIS A 180 15.48 -3.13 9.38
CA HIS A 180 14.37 -4.01 9.04
C HIS A 180 14.06 -5.01 10.15
N ARG A 181 12.79 -5.11 10.56
CA ARG A 181 12.30 -6.04 11.58
C ARG A 181 11.02 -6.71 11.10
N VAL A 182 10.94 -8.02 11.27
CA VAL A 182 9.71 -8.79 11.00
C VAL A 182 8.94 -8.94 12.31
N ARG A 183 7.66 -8.60 12.30
CA ARG A 183 6.78 -8.88 13.44
C ARG A 183 6.30 -10.34 13.38
N ALA A 184 6.21 -10.98 14.54
CA ALA A 184 5.82 -12.39 14.63
C ALA A 184 4.38 -12.60 15.12
N TRP A 185 3.63 -11.53 15.42
CA TRP A 185 2.39 -11.63 16.21
C TRP A 185 1.22 -12.21 15.42
N PHE A 186 0.94 -11.71 14.23
CA PHE A 186 -0.27 -12.14 13.49
C PHE A 186 0.03 -13.16 12.39
N ARG A 187 1.24 -13.16 11.83
CA ARG A 187 1.72 -14.12 10.80
C ARG A 187 0.73 -14.31 9.67
N ARG A 188 0.54 -13.26 8.87
CA ARG A 188 -0.42 -13.26 7.78
C ARG A 188 0.24 -13.24 6.42
N MET A 189 -0.53 -13.71 5.43
CA MET A 189 -0.19 -13.61 4.02
C MET A 189 -1.38 -13.09 3.22
N GLY A 190 -1.10 -12.53 2.05
CA GLY A 190 -2.12 -12.03 1.14
C GLY A 190 -2.19 -12.88 -0.12
N VAL A 191 -3.41 -13.05 -0.64
CA VAL A 191 -3.68 -13.60 -1.98
C VAL A 191 -4.62 -12.63 -2.67
N THR A 192 -4.31 -12.21 -3.90
CA THR A 192 -5.17 -11.29 -4.65
C THR A 192 -5.24 -11.68 -6.12
N PHE A 193 -6.40 -11.47 -6.73
CA PHE A 193 -6.68 -11.68 -8.15
C PHE A 193 -7.91 -10.89 -8.56
N HIS A 194 -8.15 -10.77 -9.87
CA HIS A 194 -9.36 -10.16 -10.40
C HIS A 194 -10.33 -11.22 -10.92
N ARG A 195 -11.61 -10.90 -10.83
CA ARG A 195 -12.71 -11.64 -11.48
C ARG A 195 -13.55 -10.69 -12.32
N VAL A 196 -14.13 -11.23 -13.38
CA VAL A 196 -15.11 -10.49 -14.20
C VAL A 196 -16.40 -10.31 -13.39
N ASP A 197 -16.90 -9.09 -13.33
CA ASP A 197 -18.21 -8.78 -12.76
C ASP A 197 -19.07 -8.04 -13.80
N PRO A 198 -20.00 -8.74 -14.45
CA PRO A 198 -20.88 -8.11 -15.43
C PRO A 198 -21.69 -6.93 -14.89
N SER A 199 -21.99 -6.91 -13.59
CA SER A 199 -22.71 -5.79 -12.94
C SER A 199 -21.86 -4.52 -12.87
N ALA A 200 -20.54 -4.65 -12.94
CA ALA A 200 -19.59 -3.55 -12.96
C ALA A 200 -19.37 -2.94 -14.37
N ALA A 201 -20.11 -3.36 -15.38
CA ALA A 201 -19.90 -2.91 -16.78
C ALA A 201 -20.21 -1.42 -17.00
N THR A 202 -21.12 -0.81 -16.20
CA THR A 202 -21.45 0.61 -16.33
C THR A 202 -20.39 1.47 -15.65
N GLU A 203 -19.49 2.04 -16.44
CA GLU A 203 -18.43 2.93 -15.91
C GLU A 203 -19.01 4.21 -15.28
N GLY A 204 -18.29 4.73 -14.27
CA GLY A 204 -18.65 5.99 -13.60
C GLY A 204 -19.73 5.86 -12.50
N THR A 205 -20.56 4.82 -12.51
CA THR A 205 -21.54 4.62 -11.46
C THR A 205 -20.85 4.09 -10.17
N PRO A 206 -21.07 4.74 -9.01
CA PRO A 206 -20.52 4.23 -7.76
C PRO A 206 -21.07 2.85 -7.41
N MET A 207 -20.19 1.94 -7.02
CA MET A 207 -20.54 0.58 -6.59
C MET A 207 -20.28 0.39 -5.10
N GLU A 208 -20.70 -0.73 -4.55
CA GLU A 208 -20.32 -1.14 -3.20
C GLU A 208 -19.12 -2.08 -3.23
N GLY A 209 -18.20 -1.88 -2.29
CA GLY A 209 -17.22 -2.90 -1.93
C GLY A 209 -17.75 -3.78 -0.81
N SER A 210 -17.13 -4.92 -0.56
CA SER A 210 -17.54 -5.79 0.53
C SER A 210 -16.35 -6.42 1.26
N PHE A 211 -16.57 -6.74 2.54
CA PHE A 211 -15.67 -7.53 3.36
C PHE A 211 -16.42 -8.69 3.99
N PHE A 212 -15.80 -9.86 3.95
CA PHE A 212 -16.26 -11.06 4.65
C PHE A 212 -15.21 -11.47 5.66
N PHE A 213 -15.63 -11.63 6.91
CA PHE A 213 -14.75 -11.92 8.03
C PHE A 213 -14.99 -13.31 8.58
N GLY A 214 -13.94 -14.12 8.59
CA GLY A 214 -13.86 -15.39 9.30
C GLY A 214 -12.87 -15.31 10.46
N ARG A 215 -12.71 -16.41 11.18
CA ARG A 215 -11.78 -16.46 12.31
C ARG A 215 -10.32 -16.36 11.84
N GLY A 216 -9.73 -15.18 12.03
CA GLY A 216 -8.34 -14.93 11.69
C GLY A 216 -8.07 -14.71 10.20
N TRP A 217 -9.09 -14.64 9.36
CA TRP A 217 -8.98 -14.32 7.93
C TRP A 217 -10.09 -13.39 7.47
N TYR A 218 -9.89 -12.75 6.36
CA TYR A 218 -10.94 -12.00 5.68
C TYR A 218 -10.74 -11.96 4.16
N VAL A 219 -11.83 -11.70 3.45
CA VAL A 219 -11.88 -11.45 2.01
C VAL A 219 -12.43 -10.05 1.80
N GLY A 220 -11.70 -9.21 1.09
CA GLY A 220 -12.15 -7.90 0.62
C GLY A 220 -12.41 -7.95 -0.88
N ILE A 221 -13.53 -7.37 -1.31
CA ILE A 221 -13.92 -7.29 -2.71
C ILE A 221 -14.12 -5.82 -3.03
N ALA A 222 -13.41 -5.36 -4.05
CA ALA A 222 -13.47 -3.98 -4.49
C ALA A 222 -13.66 -3.89 -6.02
N PRO A 223 -14.68 -3.18 -6.51
CA PRO A 223 -14.84 -2.93 -7.93
C PRO A 223 -13.66 -2.10 -8.45
N VAL A 224 -13.18 -2.45 -9.65
CA VAL A 224 -12.12 -1.73 -10.38
C VAL A 224 -12.59 -1.44 -11.82
N PRO A 225 -11.90 -0.58 -12.57
CA PRO A 225 -12.21 -0.35 -13.98
C PRO A 225 -12.22 -1.62 -14.84
N GLY A 226 -12.96 -1.63 -15.93
CA GLY A 226 -12.97 -2.73 -16.91
C GLY A 226 -13.92 -3.89 -16.57
N ALA A 227 -15.04 -3.62 -15.89
CA ALA A 227 -16.01 -4.64 -15.47
C ALA A 227 -15.37 -5.76 -14.62
N LEU A 228 -14.45 -5.38 -13.76
CA LEU A 228 -13.72 -6.29 -12.89
C LEU A 228 -13.98 -5.98 -11.41
N VAL A 229 -13.82 -7.00 -10.59
CA VAL A 229 -13.64 -6.87 -9.14
C VAL A 229 -12.30 -7.44 -8.74
N ASN A 230 -11.60 -6.73 -7.85
CA ASN A 230 -10.45 -7.28 -7.15
C ASN A 230 -10.93 -8.08 -5.95
N VAL A 231 -10.46 -9.30 -5.83
CA VAL A 231 -10.63 -10.16 -4.66
C VAL A 231 -9.31 -10.21 -3.92
N GLY A 232 -9.26 -9.57 -2.76
CA GLY A 232 -8.09 -9.54 -1.89
C GLY A 232 -8.36 -10.30 -0.60
N MET A 233 -7.49 -11.24 -0.25
CA MET A 233 -7.62 -12.07 0.94
C MET A 233 -6.43 -11.89 1.84
N VAL A 234 -6.68 -11.87 3.15
CA VAL A 234 -5.64 -12.00 4.16
C VAL A 234 -5.90 -13.26 4.96
N LEU A 235 -4.90 -14.14 4.94
CA LEU A 235 -4.97 -15.50 5.43
C LEU A 235 -3.94 -15.74 6.55
N PRO A 236 -4.21 -16.64 7.52
CA PRO A 236 -3.23 -17.00 8.54
C PRO A 236 -2.07 -17.78 7.91
N TYR A 237 -0.86 -17.22 7.95
CA TYR A 237 0.34 -17.78 7.34
C TYR A 237 0.62 -19.22 7.76
N GLY A 238 0.43 -19.56 9.03
CA GLY A 238 0.67 -20.91 9.54
C GLY A 238 -0.20 -21.99 8.92
N GLN A 239 -1.44 -21.65 8.54
CA GLN A 239 -2.42 -22.56 7.96
C GLN A 239 -2.35 -22.54 6.42
N ALA A 240 -2.19 -21.36 5.82
CA ALA A 240 -2.27 -21.17 4.37
C ALA A 240 -0.92 -21.31 3.63
N ARG A 241 0.23 -21.34 4.34
CA ARG A 241 1.56 -21.25 3.73
C ARG A 241 1.93 -22.38 2.76
N HIS A 242 1.34 -23.56 2.93
CA HIS A 242 1.63 -24.74 2.11
C HIS A 242 0.81 -24.75 0.83
N ASP A 243 -0.46 -24.34 0.91
CA ASP A 243 -1.36 -24.17 -0.23
C ASP A 243 -2.26 -22.95 0.00
N PRO A 244 -1.78 -21.73 -0.33
CA PRO A 244 -2.55 -20.52 -0.15
C PRO A 244 -3.79 -20.45 -1.02
N LEU A 245 -3.78 -21.11 -2.20
CA LEU A 245 -4.92 -21.07 -3.12
C LEU A 245 -6.04 -21.99 -2.65
N ALA A 246 -5.73 -23.20 -2.18
CA ALA A 246 -6.74 -24.08 -1.59
C ALA A 246 -7.40 -23.45 -0.34
N PHE A 247 -6.62 -22.74 0.50
CA PHE A 247 -7.21 -22.02 1.62
C PHE A 247 -8.07 -20.84 1.13
N ALA A 248 -7.67 -20.16 0.08
CA ALA A 248 -8.44 -19.08 -0.52
C ALA A 248 -9.77 -19.60 -1.09
N ASP A 249 -9.77 -20.73 -1.78
CA ASP A 249 -10.98 -21.37 -2.29
C ASP A 249 -11.93 -21.77 -1.17
N MET A 250 -11.41 -22.33 -0.08
CA MET A 250 -12.20 -22.67 1.12
C MET A 250 -12.79 -21.40 1.77
N ALA A 251 -12.03 -20.32 1.87
CA ALA A 251 -12.52 -19.06 2.40
C ALA A 251 -13.62 -18.45 1.52
N LEU A 252 -13.45 -18.51 0.19
CA LEU A 252 -14.46 -18.06 -0.78
C LEU A 252 -15.73 -18.88 -0.74
N ALA A 253 -15.65 -20.19 -0.54
CA ALA A 253 -16.83 -21.05 -0.40
C ALA A 253 -17.72 -20.66 0.81
N ASN A 254 -17.17 -20.00 1.80
CA ASN A 254 -17.90 -19.46 2.94
C ASN A 254 -18.49 -18.04 2.71
N VAL A 255 -18.12 -17.40 1.60
CA VAL A 255 -18.68 -16.11 1.21
C VAL A 255 -20.04 -16.35 0.57
N ALA A 256 -21.09 -15.66 1.02
CA ALA A 256 -22.45 -15.85 0.50
C ALA A 256 -22.49 -15.68 -1.03
N THR A 257 -23.00 -16.66 -1.71
CA THR A 257 -22.98 -16.86 -3.16
C THR A 257 -23.91 -15.95 -3.97
N SER A 258 -24.48 -14.90 -3.37
CA SER A 258 -25.46 -14.03 -4.02
C SER A 258 -24.88 -13.01 -5.02
N GLU A 259 -23.57 -12.98 -5.18
CA GLU A 259 -22.90 -12.02 -6.08
C GLU A 259 -22.42 -12.75 -7.35
N GLY A 260 -22.84 -12.25 -8.52
CA GLY A 260 -22.63 -12.92 -9.83
C GLY A 260 -21.16 -13.16 -10.20
N TRP A 261 -20.20 -12.39 -9.64
CA TRP A 261 -18.78 -12.57 -9.85
C TRP A 261 -18.23 -13.91 -9.27
N HIS A 262 -18.96 -14.55 -8.35
CA HIS A 262 -18.52 -15.78 -7.68
C HIS A 262 -18.32 -16.96 -8.66
N ALA A 263 -19.15 -17.02 -9.67
CA ALA A 263 -19.09 -18.07 -10.70
C ALA A 263 -18.14 -17.70 -11.86
N SER A 264 -17.62 -16.47 -11.88
CA SER A 264 -16.75 -15.99 -12.96
C SER A 264 -15.32 -16.55 -12.80
N PRO A 265 -14.62 -16.84 -13.89
CA PRO A 265 -13.21 -17.25 -13.83
C PRO A 265 -12.33 -16.11 -13.36
N ASN A 266 -11.13 -16.44 -12.85
CA ASN A 266 -10.12 -15.44 -12.58
C ASN A 266 -9.69 -14.77 -13.90
N ALA A 267 -9.65 -13.45 -13.89
CA ALA A 267 -9.20 -12.66 -15.04
C ALA A 267 -7.67 -12.63 -15.17
N ASP A 268 -6.97 -12.88 -14.06
CA ASP A 268 -5.51 -12.93 -13.99
C ASP A 268 -5.03 -14.07 -13.07
N ARG A 269 -3.72 -14.27 -13.05
CA ARG A 269 -3.09 -15.22 -12.12
C ARG A 269 -3.11 -14.65 -10.71
N PRO A 270 -3.46 -15.46 -9.68
CA PRO A 270 -3.37 -15.02 -8.31
C PRO A 270 -1.96 -14.58 -7.94
N ALA A 271 -1.87 -13.38 -7.36
CA ALA A 271 -0.64 -12.85 -6.81
C ALA A 271 -0.60 -13.08 -5.30
N ILE A 272 0.52 -13.58 -4.81
CA ILE A 272 0.72 -13.95 -3.41
C ILE A 272 1.73 -13.01 -2.77
N ALA A 273 1.35 -12.36 -1.67
CA ALA A 273 2.25 -11.67 -0.77
C ALA A 273 2.54 -12.58 0.43
N GLY A 274 3.82 -12.83 0.68
CA GLY A 274 4.27 -13.61 1.84
C GLY A 274 3.94 -12.93 3.17
N ARG A 275 4.86 -12.95 4.12
CA ARG A 275 4.64 -12.29 5.43
C ARG A 275 4.36 -10.80 5.27
N LEU A 276 3.16 -10.37 5.66
CA LEU A 276 2.72 -8.99 5.52
C LEU A 276 3.35 -8.07 6.57
N GLU A 277 3.48 -8.56 7.82
CA GLU A 277 3.82 -7.72 8.96
C GLU A 277 5.32 -7.50 9.09
N HIS A 278 5.73 -6.27 8.99
CA HIS A 278 7.11 -5.84 9.21
C HIS A 278 7.13 -4.38 9.66
N HIS A 279 8.27 -3.91 10.16
CA HIS A 279 8.49 -2.50 10.45
C HIS A 279 9.99 -2.17 10.39
N ALA A 280 10.29 -0.90 10.17
CA ALA A 280 11.64 -0.38 10.36
C ALA A 280 11.77 0.21 11.77
N ALA A 281 12.84 -0.13 12.48
CA ALA A 281 13.13 0.42 13.81
C ALA A 281 13.37 1.94 13.76
N ARG A 282 13.96 2.41 12.66
CA ARG A 282 14.07 3.81 12.26
C ARG A 282 13.75 3.91 10.77
N VAL A 283 13.19 5.03 10.34
CA VAL A 283 12.79 5.23 8.93
C VAL A 283 13.71 6.20 8.19
N ALA A 284 14.71 6.73 8.86
CA ALA A 284 15.74 7.56 8.23
C ALA A 284 17.06 7.52 9.03
N GLY A 285 18.11 7.89 8.36
CA GLY A 285 19.46 8.11 8.90
C GLY A 285 20.25 8.99 7.95
N GLU A 286 21.55 9.15 8.24
CA GLU A 286 22.40 10.01 7.43
C GLU A 286 22.45 9.54 5.97
N GLY A 287 21.88 10.38 5.07
CA GLY A 287 21.80 10.14 3.62
C GLY A 287 20.94 8.98 3.17
N TRP A 288 20.02 8.51 4.01
CA TRP A 288 19.01 7.54 3.58
C TRP A 288 17.67 7.75 4.32
N LEU A 289 16.59 7.35 3.67
CA LEU A 289 15.26 7.26 4.27
C LEU A 289 14.38 6.20 3.58
N LEU A 290 13.25 5.88 4.20
CA LEU A 290 12.28 4.88 3.73
C LEU A 290 10.92 5.55 3.47
N VAL A 291 10.22 5.09 2.44
CA VAL A 291 8.85 5.54 2.11
C VAL A 291 7.93 4.35 1.82
N GLY A 292 6.63 4.56 1.87
CA GLY A 292 5.63 3.52 1.61
C GLY A 292 5.76 2.34 2.57
N ASP A 293 5.58 1.13 2.04
CA ASP A 293 5.64 -0.10 2.84
C ASP A 293 7.05 -0.42 3.36
N ALA A 294 8.12 0.19 2.83
CA ALA A 294 9.47 0.05 3.40
C ALA A 294 9.57 0.60 4.83
N ILE A 295 8.72 1.56 5.22
CA ILE A 295 8.59 2.06 6.60
C ILE A 295 8.06 0.98 7.53
N GLY A 296 7.10 0.20 7.06
CA GLY A 296 6.42 -0.85 7.81
C GLY A 296 4.97 -1.01 7.40
N PHE A 297 4.49 -2.21 7.61
CA PHE A 297 3.13 -2.61 7.26
C PHE A 297 2.55 -3.48 8.37
N VAL A 298 1.28 -3.28 8.71
CA VAL A 298 0.56 -4.09 9.68
C VAL A 298 -0.43 -5.00 8.97
N ASP A 299 -1.37 -4.41 8.25
CA ASP A 299 -2.45 -5.15 7.60
C ASP A 299 -3.17 -4.28 6.55
N PRO A 300 -3.63 -4.83 5.43
CA PRO A 300 -4.32 -4.08 4.38
C PRO A 300 -5.80 -3.76 4.67
N LEU A 301 -6.39 -4.20 5.79
CA LEU A 301 -7.83 -4.10 6.09
C LEU A 301 -8.39 -2.68 5.97
N SER A 302 -7.61 -1.68 6.38
CA SER A 302 -8.02 -0.27 6.28
C SER A 302 -7.90 0.33 4.88
N GLY A 303 -7.33 -0.40 3.90
CA GLY A 303 -7.15 0.07 2.53
C GLY A 303 -6.21 1.28 2.41
N GLU A 304 -5.28 1.45 3.33
CA GLU A 304 -4.45 2.66 3.42
C GLU A 304 -3.12 2.58 2.67
N GLY A 305 -2.75 1.44 2.07
CA GLY A 305 -1.42 1.25 1.48
C GLY A 305 -1.06 2.34 0.48
N LEU A 306 -1.94 2.62 -0.49
CA LEU A 306 -1.71 3.66 -1.49
C LEU A 306 -1.68 5.07 -0.87
N GLN A 307 -2.60 5.36 0.05
CA GLN A 307 -2.64 6.64 0.77
C GLN A 307 -1.35 6.84 1.59
N ARG A 308 -0.86 5.81 2.30
CA ARG A 308 0.40 5.84 3.05
C ARG A 308 1.59 6.07 2.13
N ALA A 309 1.61 5.45 0.96
CA ALA A 309 2.65 5.65 -0.04
C ALA A 309 2.74 7.13 -0.46
N LEU A 310 1.61 7.74 -0.81
CA LEU A 310 1.55 9.14 -1.23
C LEU A 310 1.88 10.12 -0.09
N VAL A 311 1.38 9.87 1.12
CA VAL A 311 1.67 10.71 2.30
C VAL A 311 3.14 10.65 2.68
N SER A 312 3.74 9.45 2.71
CA SER A 312 5.15 9.31 3.06
C SER A 312 6.07 9.92 2.00
N SER A 313 5.70 9.86 0.72
CA SER A 313 6.46 10.52 -0.35
C SER A 313 6.41 12.05 -0.23
N GLU A 314 5.26 12.61 0.16
CA GLU A 314 5.09 14.04 0.40
C GLU A 314 5.99 14.53 1.55
N LEU A 315 5.94 13.84 2.70
CA LEU A 315 6.83 14.13 3.83
C LEU A 315 8.31 13.96 3.46
N ALA A 316 8.64 12.91 2.70
CA ALA A 316 10.01 12.62 2.31
C ALA A 316 10.61 13.69 1.41
N ALA A 317 9.83 14.27 0.49
CA ALA A 317 10.33 15.26 -0.46
C ALA A 317 10.97 16.47 0.24
N GLU A 318 10.31 17.02 1.24
CA GLU A 318 10.83 18.12 2.05
C GLU A 318 12.13 17.75 2.76
N HIS A 319 12.14 16.57 3.43
CA HIS A 319 13.28 16.16 4.25
C HIS A 319 14.49 15.75 3.41
N VAL A 320 14.28 15.13 2.24
CA VAL A 320 15.35 14.86 1.26
C VAL A 320 15.98 16.17 0.79
N ALA A 321 15.16 17.16 0.44
CA ALA A 321 15.68 18.48 0.04
C ALA A 321 16.49 19.15 1.17
N ARG A 322 16.07 19.01 2.42
CA ARG A 322 16.83 19.49 3.60
C ARG A 322 18.16 18.73 3.76
N MET A 323 18.15 17.38 3.63
CA MET A 323 19.37 16.56 3.67
C MET A 323 20.39 17.01 2.60
N LEU A 324 19.91 17.25 1.38
CA LEU A 324 20.77 17.70 0.27
C LEU A 324 21.38 19.08 0.50
N ARG A 325 20.72 19.93 1.26
CA ARG A 325 21.24 21.24 1.71
C ARG A 325 22.16 21.14 2.94
N GLY A 326 22.40 19.94 3.48
CA GLY A 326 23.31 19.72 4.60
C GLY A 326 22.66 19.89 5.98
N ASP A 327 21.31 19.87 6.08
CA ASP A 327 20.61 19.93 7.36
C ASP A 327 20.73 18.60 8.11
N ALA A 328 21.56 18.56 9.14
CA ALA A 328 21.82 17.36 9.94
C ALA A 328 20.59 16.87 10.73
N SER A 329 19.61 17.75 10.99
CA SER A 329 18.40 17.39 11.74
C SER A 329 17.34 16.69 10.86
N ALA A 330 17.43 16.82 9.53
CA ALA A 330 16.39 16.41 8.58
C ALA A 330 16.00 14.92 8.71
N ALA A 331 16.97 14.02 8.94
CA ALA A 331 16.70 12.59 9.13
C ALA A 331 15.90 12.31 10.42
N ALA A 332 16.29 12.92 11.53
CA ALA A 332 15.62 12.73 12.81
C ALA A 332 14.20 13.35 12.79
N ASP A 333 14.05 14.47 12.12
CA ASP A 333 12.75 15.14 11.95
C ASP A 333 11.81 14.27 11.11
N TYR A 334 12.29 13.69 10.00
CA TYR A 334 11.52 12.79 9.18
C TYR A 334 11.04 11.55 9.98
N ASP A 335 11.95 10.89 10.72
CA ASP A 335 11.62 9.73 11.55
C ASP A 335 10.52 10.06 12.56
N ARG A 336 10.59 11.23 13.19
CA ARG A 336 9.58 11.73 14.15
C ARG A 336 8.25 12.03 13.47
N HIS A 337 8.25 12.74 12.34
CA HIS A 337 7.05 13.09 11.59
C HIS A 337 6.30 11.86 11.08
N VAL A 338 7.01 10.88 10.50
CA VAL A 338 6.43 9.62 10.02
C VAL A 338 5.82 8.83 11.18
N LYS A 339 6.54 8.67 12.29
CA LYS A 339 6.04 7.98 13.47
C LYS A 339 4.77 8.63 14.01
N HIS A 340 4.79 9.95 14.17
CA HIS A 340 3.60 10.69 14.62
C HIS A 340 2.42 10.55 13.66
N ARG A 341 2.68 10.64 12.33
CA ARG A 341 1.63 10.57 11.30
C ARG A 341 0.92 9.22 11.26
N PHE A 342 1.66 8.11 11.46
CA PHE A 342 1.12 6.76 11.28
C PHE A 342 0.86 6.00 12.58
N ALA A 343 1.29 6.49 13.75
CA ALA A 343 1.16 5.78 15.03
C ALA A 343 -0.28 5.37 15.34
N GLY A 344 -1.21 6.31 15.30
CA GLY A 344 -2.62 6.03 15.62
C GLY A 344 -3.26 5.03 14.67
N LYS A 345 -2.95 5.12 13.38
CA LYS A 345 -3.44 4.15 12.37
C LYS A 345 -2.85 2.75 12.58
N ASN A 346 -1.57 2.65 12.93
CA ASN A 346 -0.95 1.37 13.25
C ASN A 346 -1.59 0.73 14.49
N VAL A 347 -1.91 1.52 15.52
CA VAL A 347 -2.64 1.03 16.71
C VAL A 347 -4.03 0.55 16.33
N LEU A 348 -4.78 1.33 15.54
CA LEU A 348 -6.11 0.94 15.07
C LEU A 348 -6.05 -0.37 14.26
N SER A 349 -5.10 -0.51 13.34
CA SER A 349 -4.90 -1.73 12.57
C SER A 349 -4.60 -2.94 13.48
N CYS A 350 -3.75 -2.78 14.50
CA CYS A 350 -3.48 -3.84 15.47
C CYS A 350 -4.74 -4.22 16.27
N MET A 351 -5.55 -3.25 16.70
CA MET A 351 -6.82 -3.52 17.40
C MET A 351 -7.80 -4.30 16.53
N LEU A 352 -7.99 -3.89 15.27
CA LEU A 352 -8.86 -4.61 14.33
C LEU A 352 -8.40 -6.06 14.17
N GLN A 353 -7.10 -6.30 14.15
CA GLN A 353 -6.55 -7.65 14.08
C GLN A 353 -6.88 -8.50 15.31
N LEU A 354 -6.82 -7.93 16.51
CA LEU A 354 -7.22 -8.63 17.73
C LEU A 354 -8.69 -9.02 17.70
N PHE A 355 -9.57 -8.16 17.23
CA PHE A 355 -10.99 -8.46 17.06
C PHE A 355 -11.23 -9.61 16.09
N LEU A 356 -10.47 -9.71 15.00
CA LEU A 356 -10.61 -10.81 14.03
C LEU A 356 -10.31 -12.19 14.62
N TRP A 357 -9.50 -12.27 15.69
CA TRP A 357 -9.25 -13.51 16.41
C TRP A 357 -10.33 -13.86 17.43
N GLN A 358 -11.24 -12.93 17.72
CA GLN A 358 -12.35 -13.06 18.67
C GLN A 358 -13.70 -12.84 17.97
N PRO A 359 -14.20 -13.82 17.19
CA PRO A 359 -15.39 -13.65 16.34
C PRO A 359 -16.61 -13.11 17.10
N ALA A 360 -16.88 -13.61 18.32
CA ALA A 360 -18.01 -13.15 19.11
C ALA A 360 -17.92 -11.66 19.50
N ALA A 361 -16.70 -11.18 19.85
CA ALA A 361 -16.47 -9.78 20.17
C ALA A 361 -16.58 -8.90 18.91
N PHE A 362 -16.09 -9.42 17.78
CA PHE A 362 -16.20 -8.73 16.48
C PHE A 362 -17.65 -8.62 16.04
N ASP A 363 -18.42 -9.71 16.11
CA ASP A 363 -19.85 -9.72 15.83
C ASP A 363 -20.63 -8.75 16.72
N TYR A 364 -20.32 -8.72 18.01
CA TYR A 364 -20.91 -7.76 18.94
C TYR A 364 -20.64 -6.32 18.51
N ALA A 365 -19.37 -5.97 18.29
CA ALA A 365 -18.98 -4.63 17.87
C ALA A 365 -19.67 -4.23 16.54
N LEU A 366 -19.76 -5.16 15.58
CA LEU A 366 -20.37 -4.91 14.30
C LEU A 366 -21.88 -4.69 14.41
N ARG A 367 -22.61 -5.47 15.26
CA ARG A 367 -24.03 -5.23 15.56
C ARG A 367 -24.26 -3.84 16.18
N ARG A 368 -23.33 -3.43 17.06
CA ARG A 368 -23.41 -2.10 17.72
C ARG A 368 -23.22 -0.97 16.69
N LEU A 369 -22.26 -1.11 15.78
CA LEU A 369 -22.06 -0.17 14.66
C LEU A 369 -23.27 -0.14 13.72
N ALA A 370 -23.84 -1.30 13.38
CA ALA A 370 -25.02 -1.38 12.54
C ALA A 370 -26.23 -0.64 13.15
N ALA A 371 -26.39 -0.73 14.48
CA ALA A 371 -27.49 -0.10 15.20
C ALA A 371 -27.27 1.40 15.50
N ARG A 372 -26.06 1.94 15.31
CA ARG A 372 -25.70 3.32 15.70
C ARG A 372 -25.06 4.09 14.54
N PRO A 373 -25.86 4.81 13.76
CA PRO A 373 -25.37 5.55 12.58
C PRO A 373 -24.23 6.53 12.91
N GLU A 374 -24.27 7.21 14.06
CA GLU A 374 -23.26 8.21 14.43
C GLU A 374 -21.88 7.58 14.65
N LEU A 375 -21.82 6.41 15.34
CA LEU A 375 -20.56 5.69 15.55
C LEU A 375 -20.02 5.12 14.25
N ARG A 376 -20.92 4.64 13.40
CA ARG A 376 -20.58 4.13 12.07
C ARG A 376 -19.99 5.21 11.18
N ASP A 377 -20.61 6.40 11.14
CA ASP A 377 -20.13 7.54 10.36
C ASP A 377 -18.76 8.03 10.90
N GLU A 378 -18.63 8.14 12.23
CA GLU A 378 -17.37 8.52 12.89
C GLU A 378 -16.22 7.53 12.56
N LEU A 379 -16.50 6.21 12.64
CA LEU A 379 -15.53 5.19 12.26
C LEU A 379 -15.17 5.26 10.77
N THR A 380 -16.16 5.50 9.90
CA THR A 380 -15.96 5.63 8.46
C THR A 380 -15.02 6.81 8.14
N LEU A 381 -15.19 7.95 8.79
CA LEU A 381 -14.29 9.11 8.63
C LEU A 381 -12.87 8.80 9.09
N VAL A 382 -12.70 8.01 10.14
CA VAL A 382 -11.38 7.56 10.60
C VAL A 382 -10.75 6.59 9.62
N LEU A 383 -11.50 5.58 9.14
CA LEU A 383 -10.99 4.60 8.18
C LEU A 383 -10.60 5.24 6.85
N THR A 384 -11.29 6.29 6.43
CA THR A 384 -11.01 7.03 5.19
C THR A 384 -9.99 8.16 5.33
N ASP A 385 -9.29 8.25 6.45
CA ASP A 385 -8.27 9.28 6.75
C ASP A 385 -8.82 10.73 6.73
N GLN A 386 -10.14 10.90 6.93
CA GLN A 386 -10.79 12.19 7.04
C GLN A 386 -10.82 12.71 8.50
N GLN A 387 -10.70 11.80 9.47
CA GLN A 387 -10.48 12.09 10.89
C GLN A 387 -9.26 11.35 11.43
N ARG A 388 -8.73 11.83 12.56
CA ARG A 388 -7.59 11.19 13.21
C ARG A 388 -7.99 9.85 13.83
N ALA A 389 -7.10 8.87 13.79
CA ALA A 389 -7.33 7.57 14.41
C ALA A 389 -7.59 7.66 15.93
N SER A 390 -7.09 8.70 16.60
CA SER A 390 -7.36 8.98 18.02
C SER A 390 -8.85 9.09 18.34
N THR A 391 -9.70 9.47 17.39
CA THR A 391 -11.16 9.52 17.54
C THR A 391 -11.72 8.12 17.84
N ALA A 392 -11.44 7.14 16.99
CA ALA A 392 -11.89 5.76 17.18
C ALA A 392 -11.15 5.01 18.32
N LEU A 393 -9.99 5.50 18.72
CA LEU A 393 -9.21 4.97 19.84
C LEU A 393 -9.56 5.65 21.17
N SER A 394 -10.43 6.66 21.18
CA SER A 394 -10.79 7.38 22.39
C SER A 394 -11.59 6.50 23.35
N PRO A 395 -11.39 6.64 24.69
CA PRO A 395 -12.21 5.93 25.67
C PRO A 395 -13.70 6.21 25.50
N ALA A 396 -14.06 7.44 25.07
CA ALA A 396 -15.45 7.84 24.83
C ALA A 396 -16.08 7.07 23.65
N PHE A 397 -15.36 6.91 22.53
CA PHE A 397 -15.83 6.12 21.39
C PHE A 397 -15.98 4.64 21.78
N LEU A 398 -14.96 4.06 22.43
CA LEU A 398 -14.98 2.66 22.86
C LEU A 398 -16.10 2.40 23.88
N ALA A 399 -16.29 3.30 24.83
CA ALA A 399 -17.39 3.20 25.78
C ALA A 399 -18.78 3.26 25.09
N ARG A 400 -18.96 4.18 24.12
CA ARG A 400 -20.20 4.23 23.32
C ARG A 400 -20.39 2.94 22.50
N LEU A 401 -19.34 2.40 21.93
CA LEU A 401 -19.39 1.15 21.15
C LEU A 401 -19.77 -0.04 22.04
N MET A 402 -19.28 -0.11 23.28
CA MET A 402 -19.47 -1.25 24.20
C MET A 402 -20.75 -1.14 25.05
N ARG A 403 -21.37 0.03 25.16
CA ARG A 403 -22.65 0.17 25.91
C ARG A 403 -23.76 -0.65 25.26
N PRO A 404 -24.61 -1.36 26.04
CA PRO A 404 -25.74 -2.13 25.54
C PRO A 404 -26.76 -1.32 24.74
#